data_847f307595dfe09a478bfb2b3c45cec8
#
_entry.id   847f307595dfe09a478bfb2b3c45cec8
#
_cell.length_a   1.000
_cell.length_b   1.000
_cell.length_c   1.000
_cell.angle_alpha   90.00
_cell.angle_beta   90.00
_cell.angle_gamma   90.00
#
_symmetry.space_group_name_H-M   'P 1'
#
loop_
_entity.id
_entity.type
_entity.pdbx_description
1 polymer ?
#
loop_
_entity_poly.entity_id
_entity_poly.type
_entity_poly.pdbx_seq_one_letter_code
_entity_poly.pdbx_strand_id
1 'polypeptide(L)'
;MKFQIGLDVGSTTAKMVVLNDNKEIVFKSYQRHFSDIKNTILHLFSTLAQKVPTAELKINASGSSGLGLCKGMGVPFIQEVVACTEAVKSTMPNIDVIVELGGEDAKLIYLTNGMEQRMNSACAGGTGSFIDQIASLLNTDAAGLNDLAASAEKIYPIASRCGVFAKMDIQPLLNEGARREDIAASVFQAVVNQTIAGLANGRPIRGNVAFLGGPLTFLPELRKRFIETLHLKDEQVMPYSLTSTGWTTFAISYASPRMPV
;
A
#
# COMPACT_ATOMS: atom_id res chain seq x y z
N MET A 1 23.65 -17.12 13.94
CA MET A 1 23.03 -15.93 13.31
C MET A 1 21.56 -15.96 13.62
N LYS A 2 21.02 -14.84 14.05
CA LYS A 2 19.59 -14.68 14.31
C LYS A 2 19.00 -13.87 13.16
N PHE A 3 17.83 -14.28 12.66
CA PHE A 3 17.11 -13.51 11.66
C PHE A 3 15.73 -13.16 12.18
N GLN A 4 15.26 -11.99 11.77
CA GLN A 4 13.92 -11.49 12.11
C GLN A 4 13.09 -11.46 10.85
N ILE A 5 11.96 -12.15 10.86
CA ILE A 5 11.04 -12.26 9.73
C ILE A 5 9.79 -11.42 10.04
N GLY A 6 9.49 -10.47 9.17
CA GLY A 6 8.21 -9.81 9.08
C GLY A 6 7.39 -10.43 7.95
N LEU A 7 6.19 -10.89 8.27
CA LEU A 7 5.25 -11.47 7.32
C LEU A 7 3.96 -10.66 7.31
N ASP A 8 3.62 -10.05 6.17
CA ASP A 8 2.34 -9.36 5.98
C ASP A 8 1.45 -10.13 5.01
N VAL A 9 0.29 -10.52 5.48
CA VAL A 9 -0.71 -11.22 4.68
C VAL A 9 -1.96 -10.36 4.58
N GLY A 10 -1.96 -9.52 3.54
CA GLY A 10 -3.10 -8.65 3.22
C GLY A 10 -4.19 -9.41 2.45
N SER A 11 -5.21 -8.69 2.00
CA SER A 11 -6.35 -9.23 1.24
C SER A 11 -5.95 -9.76 -0.15
N THR A 12 -4.93 -9.17 -0.79
CA THR A 12 -4.53 -9.52 -2.17
C THR A 12 -3.09 -10.00 -2.29
N THR A 13 -2.23 -9.68 -1.32
CA THR A 13 -0.78 -9.91 -1.40
C THR A 13 -0.21 -10.46 -0.11
N ALA A 14 0.81 -11.31 -0.23
CA ALA A 14 1.68 -11.71 0.85
C ALA A 14 3.07 -11.11 0.65
N LYS A 15 3.64 -10.59 1.72
CA LYS A 15 4.95 -9.95 1.73
C LYS A 15 5.81 -10.55 2.84
N MET A 16 7.08 -10.75 2.56
CA MET A 16 8.03 -11.23 3.55
C MET A 16 9.31 -10.40 3.47
N VAL A 17 9.80 -9.98 4.63
CA VAL A 17 11.10 -9.35 4.77
C VAL A 17 11.88 -10.04 5.87
N VAL A 18 13.17 -10.25 5.66
CA VAL A 18 14.07 -10.87 6.63
C VAL A 18 15.23 -9.94 6.90
N LEU A 19 15.46 -9.67 8.17
CA LEU A 19 16.58 -8.87 8.65
C LEU A 19 17.60 -9.75 9.36
N ASN A 20 18.89 -9.41 9.20
CA ASN A 20 19.97 -9.96 10.02
C ASN A 20 20.10 -9.21 11.38
N ASP A 21 21.09 -9.62 12.19
CA ASP A 21 21.36 -8.99 13.49
C ASP A 21 21.71 -7.49 13.39
N ASN A 22 22.24 -7.05 12.24
CA ASN A 22 22.54 -5.63 11.95
C ASN A 22 21.34 -4.84 11.41
N LYS A 23 20.15 -5.45 11.35
CA LYS A 23 18.92 -4.87 10.76
C LYS A 23 19.03 -4.61 9.25
N GLU A 24 19.89 -5.30 8.56
CA GLU A 24 20.01 -5.25 7.12
C GLU A 24 19.04 -6.24 6.47
N ILE A 25 18.42 -5.85 5.35
CA ILE A 25 17.51 -6.71 4.60
C ILE A 25 18.33 -7.76 3.84
N VAL A 26 18.19 -9.02 4.24
CA VAL A 26 18.85 -10.16 3.57
C VAL A 26 17.92 -10.91 2.62
N PHE A 27 16.62 -10.75 2.79
CA PHE A 27 15.61 -11.31 1.90
C PHE A 27 14.37 -10.43 1.88
N LYS A 28 13.76 -10.29 0.71
CA LYS A 28 12.44 -9.65 0.55
C LYS A 28 11.66 -10.31 -0.57
N SER A 29 10.34 -10.41 -0.40
CA SER A 29 9.42 -10.90 -1.43
C SER A 29 8.07 -10.20 -1.31
N TYR A 30 7.45 -9.92 -2.45
CA TYR A 30 6.12 -9.35 -2.59
C TYR A 30 5.38 -10.17 -3.66
N GLN A 31 4.30 -10.84 -3.28
CA GLN A 31 3.57 -11.74 -4.18
C GLN A 31 2.07 -11.55 -4.05
N ARG A 32 1.35 -11.59 -5.19
CA ARG A 32 -0.10 -11.75 -5.19
C ARG A 32 -0.43 -13.21 -4.88
N HIS A 33 -1.36 -13.45 -3.96
CA HIS A 33 -1.73 -14.81 -3.56
C HIS A 33 -2.98 -15.35 -4.27
N PHE A 34 -3.72 -14.51 -5.00
CA PHE A 34 -4.91 -14.92 -5.75
C PHE A 34 -5.84 -15.83 -4.94
N SER A 35 -6.06 -15.51 -3.67
CA SER A 35 -6.79 -16.27 -2.66
C SER A 35 -6.14 -17.60 -2.22
N ASP A 36 -5.01 -18.00 -2.79
CA ASP A 36 -4.22 -19.16 -2.36
C ASP A 36 -3.10 -18.75 -1.39
N ILE A 37 -3.50 -18.28 -0.22
CA ILE A 37 -2.60 -17.78 0.82
C ILE A 37 -1.65 -18.88 1.29
N LYS A 38 -2.17 -20.09 1.51
CA LYS A 38 -1.38 -21.20 2.06
C LYS A 38 -0.18 -21.54 1.18
N ASN A 39 -0.41 -21.78 -0.11
CA ASN A 39 0.66 -22.15 -1.03
C ASN A 39 1.62 -20.97 -1.27
N THR A 40 1.13 -19.75 -1.31
CA THR A 40 1.98 -18.56 -1.40
C THR A 40 2.93 -18.45 -0.21
N ILE A 41 2.45 -18.65 1.01
CA ILE A 41 3.27 -18.64 2.23
C ILE A 41 4.29 -19.78 2.22
N LEU A 42 3.87 -21.00 1.87
CA LEU A 42 4.79 -22.13 1.73
C LEU A 42 5.89 -21.86 0.71
N HIS A 43 5.55 -21.24 -0.43
CA HIS A 43 6.52 -20.85 -1.44
C HIS A 43 7.50 -19.79 -0.92
N LEU A 44 7.02 -18.78 -0.18
CA LEU A 44 7.87 -17.77 0.44
C LEU A 44 8.90 -18.41 1.40
N PHE A 45 8.45 -19.30 2.29
CA PHE A 45 9.36 -19.98 3.21
C PHE A 45 10.31 -20.94 2.50
N SER A 46 9.85 -21.66 1.48
CA SER A 46 10.73 -22.53 0.67
C SER A 46 11.82 -21.72 -0.04
N THR A 47 11.47 -20.58 -0.59
CA THR A 47 12.44 -19.68 -1.23
C THR A 47 13.42 -19.09 -0.21
N LEU A 48 12.94 -18.72 0.98
CA LEU A 48 13.77 -18.24 2.07
C LEU A 48 14.78 -19.30 2.49
N ALA A 49 14.33 -20.55 2.70
CA ALA A 49 15.19 -21.66 3.13
C ALA A 49 16.36 -21.94 2.17
N GLN A 50 16.18 -21.65 0.88
CA GLN A 50 17.25 -21.77 -0.13
C GLN A 50 18.29 -20.64 -0.05
N LYS A 51 17.90 -19.46 0.46
CA LYS A 51 18.73 -18.25 0.45
C LYS A 51 19.38 -17.92 1.79
N VAL A 52 18.72 -18.31 2.86
CA VAL A 52 19.17 -18.00 4.22
C VAL A 52 19.54 -19.33 4.92
N PRO A 53 20.78 -19.47 5.43
CA PRO A 53 21.20 -20.70 6.10
C PRO A 53 20.38 -20.94 7.38
N THR A 54 20.35 -22.19 7.82
CA THR A 54 19.65 -22.60 9.05
C THR A 54 20.12 -21.78 10.24
N ALA A 55 19.21 -21.04 10.84
CA ALA A 55 19.47 -20.11 11.91
C ALA A 55 18.28 -20.01 12.87
N GLU A 56 18.45 -19.34 13.97
CA GLU A 56 17.35 -18.96 14.85
C GLU A 56 16.50 -17.92 14.14
N LEU A 57 15.20 -18.22 13.92
CA LEU A 57 14.26 -17.36 13.26
C LEU A 57 13.24 -16.80 14.28
N LYS A 58 13.12 -15.49 14.35
CA LYS A 58 12.04 -14.83 15.08
C LYS A 58 11.03 -14.30 14.04
N ILE A 59 9.79 -14.73 14.14
CA ILE A 59 8.74 -14.40 13.17
C ILE A 59 7.66 -13.59 13.86
N ASN A 60 7.25 -12.50 13.25
CA ASN A 60 6.02 -11.78 13.57
C ASN A 60 5.19 -11.62 12.28
N ALA A 61 3.88 -11.56 12.41
CA ALA A 61 3.03 -11.40 11.25
C ALA A 61 1.96 -10.32 11.46
N SER A 62 1.44 -9.83 10.34
CA SER A 62 0.43 -8.78 10.24
C SER A 62 -0.45 -8.99 9.01
N GLY A 63 -1.32 -8.02 8.76
CA GLY A 63 -2.20 -7.97 7.60
C GLY A 63 -3.58 -8.55 7.89
N SER A 64 -4.56 -8.13 7.10
CA SER A 64 -5.98 -8.45 7.28
C SER A 64 -6.27 -9.97 7.27
N SER A 65 -5.51 -10.75 6.50
CA SER A 65 -5.62 -12.22 6.44
C SER A 65 -4.62 -12.94 7.36
N GLY A 66 -3.74 -12.20 8.06
CA GLY A 66 -2.65 -12.76 8.87
C GLY A 66 -3.10 -13.39 10.19
N LEU A 67 -4.20 -12.91 10.80
CA LEU A 67 -4.61 -13.33 12.13
C LEU A 67 -4.90 -14.83 12.23
N GLY A 68 -5.61 -15.39 11.26
CA GLY A 68 -5.91 -16.82 11.21
C GLY A 68 -4.67 -17.68 11.05
N LEU A 69 -3.74 -17.22 10.19
CA LEU A 69 -2.45 -17.86 9.96
C LEU A 69 -1.60 -17.86 11.24
N CYS A 70 -1.51 -16.72 11.93
CA CYS A 70 -0.77 -16.59 13.18
C CYS A 70 -1.22 -17.58 14.24
N LYS A 71 -2.54 -17.72 14.43
CA LYS A 71 -3.10 -18.70 15.36
C LYS A 71 -2.69 -20.13 15.02
N GLY A 72 -2.72 -20.49 13.72
CA GLY A 72 -2.34 -21.83 13.26
C GLY A 72 -0.85 -22.13 13.38
N MET A 73 0.01 -21.12 13.29
CA MET A 73 1.46 -21.25 13.33
C MET A 73 2.07 -20.95 14.73
N GLY A 74 1.28 -20.47 15.68
CA GLY A 74 1.80 -20.01 16.98
C GLY A 74 2.71 -18.78 16.86
N VAL A 75 2.50 -17.93 15.85
CA VAL A 75 3.29 -16.73 15.57
C VAL A 75 2.59 -15.50 16.14
N PRO A 76 3.30 -14.57 16.79
CA PRO A 76 2.71 -13.31 17.25
C PRO A 76 2.11 -12.50 16.10
N PHE A 77 0.91 -11.96 16.34
CA PHE A 77 0.23 -11.06 15.41
C PHE A 77 0.35 -9.61 15.89
N ILE A 78 0.71 -8.71 14.99
CA ILE A 78 0.78 -7.27 15.25
C ILE A 78 -0.21 -6.57 14.32
N GLN A 79 -1.01 -5.65 14.88
CA GLN A 79 -1.93 -4.86 14.06
C GLN A 79 -1.15 -4.02 13.04
N GLU A 80 -1.62 -4.02 11.80
CA GLU A 80 -0.97 -3.37 10.67
C GLU A 80 -0.70 -1.87 10.90
N VAL A 81 -1.66 -1.16 11.50
CA VAL A 81 -1.52 0.26 11.82
C VAL A 81 -0.41 0.53 12.81
N VAL A 82 -0.34 -0.31 13.85
CA VAL A 82 0.73 -0.22 14.86
C VAL A 82 2.08 -0.48 14.21
N ALA A 83 2.17 -1.55 13.43
CA ALA A 83 3.37 -1.92 12.70
C ALA A 83 3.83 -0.80 11.76
N CYS A 84 2.92 -0.28 10.95
CA CYS A 84 3.18 0.81 10.01
C CYS A 84 3.65 2.10 10.73
N THR A 85 2.96 2.49 11.80
CA THR A 85 3.29 3.70 12.56
C THR A 85 4.68 3.64 13.18
N GLU A 86 5.01 2.52 13.84
CA GLU A 86 6.32 2.34 14.47
C GLU A 86 7.45 2.33 13.43
N ALA A 87 7.21 1.71 12.30
CA ALA A 87 8.18 1.69 11.24
C ALA A 87 8.44 3.08 10.65
N VAL A 88 7.37 3.85 10.36
CA VAL A 88 7.51 5.22 9.86
C VAL A 88 8.25 6.08 10.88
N LYS A 89 7.86 6.06 12.16
CA LYS A 89 8.55 6.82 13.20
C LYS A 89 10.03 6.48 13.34
N SER A 90 10.39 5.23 13.13
CA SER A 90 11.78 4.77 13.28
C SER A 90 12.66 5.07 12.05
N THR A 91 12.07 5.13 10.85
CA THR A 91 12.82 5.29 9.59
C THR A 91 12.66 6.66 8.94
N MET A 92 11.55 7.33 9.20
CA MET A 92 11.20 8.63 8.63
C MET A 92 10.78 9.59 9.75
N PRO A 93 11.75 10.12 10.52
CA PRO A 93 11.41 11.12 11.53
C PRO A 93 10.80 12.35 10.84
N ASN A 94 9.88 13.01 11.52
CA ASN A 94 9.17 14.21 11.06
C ASN A 94 8.05 13.98 10.02
N ILE A 95 7.51 12.78 9.90
CA ILE A 95 6.27 12.57 9.14
C ILE A 95 5.07 13.06 9.94
N ASP A 96 4.22 13.84 9.27
CA ASP A 96 2.99 14.36 9.85
C ASP A 96 1.78 13.48 9.51
N VAL A 97 1.74 12.96 8.28
CA VAL A 97 0.62 12.16 7.79
C VAL A 97 1.13 10.98 6.95
N ILE A 98 0.53 9.82 7.14
CA ILE A 98 0.71 8.65 6.29
C ILE A 98 -0.55 8.47 5.44
N VAL A 99 -0.38 8.37 4.14
CA VAL A 99 -1.40 7.94 3.17
C VAL A 99 -1.03 6.52 2.75
N GLU A 100 -1.86 5.54 3.08
CA GLU A 100 -1.64 4.15 2.72
C GLU A 100 -2.78 3.65 1.84
N LEU A 101 -2.44 3.13 0.66
CA LEU A 101 -3.39 2.45 -0.22
C LEU A 101 -3.01 0.97 -0.33
N GLY A 102 -3.89 0.12 0.18
CA GLY A 102 -3.80 -1.33 0.08
C GLY A 102 -4.50 -1.89 -1.16
N GLY A 103 -4.66 -3.22 -1.19
CA GLY A 103 -5.43 -3.92 -2.21
C GLY A 103 -6.92 -3.60 -2.12
N GLU A 104 -7.49 -3.62 -0.93
CA GLU A 104 -8.91 -3.41 -0.66
C GLU A 104 -9.20 -2.34 0.38
N ASP A 105 -8.20 -1.87 1.09
CA ASP A 105 -8.29 -0.84 2.11
C ASP A 105 -7.45 0.39 1.78
N ALA A 106 -7.89 1.52 2.30
CA ALA A 106 -7.19 2.79 2.26
C ALA A 106 -7.18 3.39 3.67
N LYS A 107 -6.04 3.94 4.08
CA LYS A 107 -5.84 4.47 5.43
C LYS A 107 -5.19 5.86 5.38
N LEU A 108 -5.63 6.74 6.27
CA LEU A 108 -4.94 7.96 6.64
C LEU A 108 -4.56 7.87 8.12
N ILE A 109 -3.27 8.09 8.42
CA ILE A 109 -2.78 8.11 9.79
C ILE A 109 -2.12 9.47 10.02
N TYR A 110 -2.70 10.25 10.90
CA TYR A 110 -2.14 11.51 11.36
C TYR A 110 -1.25 11.23 12.58
N LEU A 111 -0.03 11.72 12.57
CA LEU A 111 0.95 11.51 13.63
C LEU A 111 1.14 12.74 14.51
N THR A 112 0.65 13.90 14.10
CA THR A 112 0.72 15.17 14.82
C THR A 112 -0.56 15.42 15.64
N ASN A 113 -0.40 16.07 16.79
CA ASN A 113 -1.50 16.37 17.73
C ASN A 113 -2.29 15.14 18.21
N GLY A 114 -1.56 14.06 18.51
CA GLY A 114 -2.13 12.75 18.81
C GLY A 114 -2.28 11.88 17.56
N MET A 115 -2.11 10.58 17.73
CA MET A 115 -2.29 9.63 16.64
C MET A 115 -3.78 9.46 16.34
N GLU A 116 -4.19 9.74 15.11
CA GLU A 116 -5.53 9.49 14.61
C GLU A 116 -5.46 8.66 13.34
N GLN A 117 -6.19 7.57 13.31
CA GLN A 117 -6.32 6.72 12.14
C GLN A 117 -7.73 6.81 11.56
N ARG A 118 -7.80 6.84 10.25
CA ARG A 118 -9.04 6.73 9.48
C ARG A 118 -8.86 5.70 8.37
N MET A 119 -9.86 4.87 8.17
CA MET A 119 -9.83 3.80 7.18
C MET A 119 -11.20 3.70 6.49
N ASN A 120 -11.21 3.32 5.22
CA ASN A 120 -12.44 2.99 4.53
C ASN A 120 -13.09 1.75 5.19
N SER A 121 -14.41 1.73 5.33
CA SER A 121 -15.09 0.69 6.11
C SER A 121 -15.60 -0.48 5.27
N ALA A 122 -16.17 -0.23 4.10
CA ALA A 122 -16.90 -1.29 3.37
C ALA A 122 -16.76 -1.22 1.85
N CYS A 123 -16.10 -0.22 1.32
CA CYS A 123 -16.01 -0.02 -0.13
C CYS A 123 -14.55 -0.01 -0.58
N ALA A 124 -14.20 -0.88 -1.52
CA ALA A 124 -12.89 -0.90 -2.15
C ALA A 124 -12.63 0.29 -3.12
N GLY A 125 -13.56 1.26 -3.21
CA GLY A 125 -13.37 2.48 -3.96
C GLY A 125 -12.14 3.24 -3.50
N GLY A 126 -11.29 3.65 -4.43
CA GLY A 126 -10.03 4.32 -4.10
C GLY A 126 -8.90 3.39 -3.66
N THR A 127 -8.98 2.09 -3.92
CA THR A 127 -7.97 1.09 -3.57
C THR A 127 -7.38 0.38 -4.79
N GLY A 128 -6.44 -0.52 -4.58
CA GLY A 128 -5.84 -1.33 -5.64
C GLY A 128 -6.86 -2.14 -6.44
N SER A 129 -7.85 -2.73 -5.77
CA SER A 129 -8.92 -3.49 -6.44
C SER A 129 -9.78 -2.63 -7.36
N PHE A 130 -10.05 -1.38 -6.99
CA PHE A 130 -10.72 -0.42 -7.87
C PHE A 130 -9.88 -0.15 -9.13
N ILE A 131 -8.58 0.09 -8.94
CA ILE A 131 -7.63 0.32 -10.04
C ILE A 131 -7.59 -0.87 -10.98
N ASP A 132 -7.46 -2.10 -10.43
CA ASP A 132 -7.43 -3.35 -11.22
C ASP A 132 -8.73 -3.55 -12.02
N GLN A 133 -9.91 -3.25 -11.44
CA GLN A 133 -11.21 -3.34 -12.13
C GLN A 133 -11.27 -2.38 -13.34
N ILE A 134 -10.84 -1.13 -13.17
CA ILE A 134 -10.89 -0.16 -14.26
C ILE A 134 -9.78 -0.42 -15.29
N ALA A 135 -8.61 -0.87 -14.89
CA ALA A 135 -7.57 -1.31 -15.81
C ALA A 135 -8.08 -2.42 -16.73
N SER A 136 -8.78 -3.42 -16.17
CA SER A 136 -9.41 -4.50 -16.95
C SER A 136 -10.45 -3.97 -17.95
N LEU A 137 -11.25 -2.97 -17.58
CA LEU A 137 -12.19 -2.31 -18.48
C LEU A 137 -11.50 -1.65 -19.67
N LEU A 138 -10.29 -1.13 -19.47
CA LEU A 138 -9.44 -0.54 -20.50
C LEU A 138 -8.54 -1.58 -21.20
N ASN A 139 -8.78 -2.89 -21.03
CA ASN A 139 -7.96 -3.98 -21.58
C ASN A 139 -6.46 -3.82 -21.27
N THR A 140 -6.15 -3.52 -20.02
CA THR A 140 -4.79 -3.38 -19.50
C THR A 140 -4.74 -3.85 -18.04
N ASP A 141 -3.57 -3.76 -17.42
CA ASP A 141 -3.37 -3.96 -15.98
C ASP A 141 -3.04 -2.63 -15.29
N ALA A 142 -2.79 -2.67 -13.97
CA ALA A 142 -2.47 -1.48 -13.20
C ALA A 142 -1.19 -0.78 -13.69
N ALA A 143 -0.18 -1.53 -14.14
CA ALA A 143 1.06 -0.97 -14.68
C ALA A 143 0.80 -0.26 -16.02
N GLY A 144 0.10 -0.92 -16.95
CA GLY A 144 -0.28 -0.30 -18.21
C GLY A 144 -1.24 0.90 -18.05
N LEU A 145 -2.10 0.88 -17.01
CA LEU A 145 -2.91 2.06 -16.67
C LEU A 145 -2.02 3.23 -16.24
N ASN A 146 -0.96 2.96 -15.46
CA ASN A 146 0.00 3.97 -15.07
C ASN A 146 0.76 4.55 -16.28
N ASP A 147 1.18 3.68 -17.20
CA ASP A 147 1.90 4.10 -18.41
C ASP A 147 1.01 4.97 -19.31
N LEU A 148 -0.25 4.62 -19.45
CA LEU A 148 -1.23 5.47 -20.15
C LEU A 148 -1.36 6.84 -19.47
N ALA A 149 -1.53 6.87 -18.16
CA ALA A 149 -1.73 8.11 -17.40
C ALA A 149 -0.58 9.11 -17.52
N ALA A 150 0.63 8.64 -17.79
CA ALA A 150 1.82 9.49 -17.95
C ALA A 150 1.72 10.47 -19.15
N SER A 151 0.91 10.13 -20.16
CA SER A 151 0.73 10.94 -21.38
C SER A 151 -0.63 11.66 -21.44
N ALA A 152 -1.31 11.76 -20.29
CA ALA A 152 -2.61 12.42 -20.22
C ALA A 152 -2.50 13.93 -20.37
N GLU A 153 -3.48 14.51 -21.06
CA GLU A 153 -3.60 15.96 -21.27
C GLU A 153 -4.82 16.55 -20.54
N LYS A 154 -5.81 15.69 -20.21
CA LYS A 154 -7.08 16.11 -19.64
C LYS A 154 -7.54 15.20 -18.52
N ILE A 155 -8.23 15.74 -17.54
CA ILE A 155 -8.89 15.00 -16.46
C ILE A 155 -10.39 15.15 -16.60
N TYR A 156 -11.09 14.01 -16.67
CA TYR A 156 -12.55 13.95 -16.68
C TYR A 156 -13.08 13.69 -15.26
N PRO A 157 -14.27 14.19 -14.91
CA PRO A 157 -14.92 13.81 -13.68
C PRO A 157 -15.39 12.34 -13.75
N ILE A 158 -14.82 11.48 -12.89
CA ILE A 158 -15.20 10.08 -12.76
C ILE A 158 -15.60 9.83 -11.32
N ALA A 159 -16.70 9.10 -11.11
CA ALA A 159 -17.15 8.68 -9.78
C ALA A 159 -16.14 7.77 -9.12
N SER A 160 -15.75 8.08 -7.90
CA SER A 160 -14.66 7.42 -7.17
C SER A 160 -15.13 6.39 -6.14
N ARG A 161 -16.42 6.36 -5.80
CA ARG A 161 -16.94 5.52 -4.71
C ARG A 161 -17.14 4.06 -5.08
N CYS A 162 -17.46 3.76 -6.33
CA CYS A 162 -17.82 2.43 -6.75
C CYS A 162 -17.39 2.18 -8.20
N GLY A 163 -16.76 1.03 -8.46
CA GLY A 163 -16.33 0.64 -9.80
C GLY A 163 -17.49 0.57 -10.82
N VAL A 164 -18.71 0.27 -10.36
CA VAL A 164 -19.91 0.26 -11.23
C VAL A 164 -20.22 1.67 -11.73
N PHE A 165 -20.26 2.67 -10.85
CA PHE A 165 -20.50 4.05 -11.25
C PHE A 165 -19.34 4.61 -12.07
N ALA A 166 -18.11 4.31 -11.71
CA ALA A 166 -16.95 4.68 -12.52
C ALA A 166 -17.06 4.13 -13.95
N LYS A 167 -17.48 2.87 -14.10
CA LYS A 167 -17.74 2.27 -15.42
C LYS A 167 -18.83 3.02 -16.20
N MET A 168 -19.90 3.45 -15.54
CA MET A 168 -20.97 4.23 -16.17
C MET A 168 -20.48 5.59 -16.67
N ASP A 169 -19.52 6.22 -15.98
CA ASP A 169 -18.90 7.48 -16.42
C ASP A 169 -17.87 7.26 -17.54
N ILE A 170 -17.11 6.17 -17.47
CA ILE A 170 -16.04 5.86 -18.44
C ILE A 170 -16.60 5.40 -19.78
N GLN A 171 -17.68 4.61 -19.79
CA GLN A 171 -18.21 4.03 -21.02
C GLN A 171 -18.67 5.07 -22.04
N PRO A 172 -19.42 6.13 -21.66
CA PRO A 172 -19.73 7.23 -22.57
C PRO A 172 -18.49 7.94 -23.11
N LEU A 173 -17.48 8.20 -22.26
CA LEU A 173 -16.23 8.83 -22.68
C LEU A 173 -15.51 8.01 -23.75
N LEU A 174 -15.45 6.69 -23.60
CA LEU A 174 -14.88 5.80 -24.62
C LEU A 174 -15.68 5.83 -25.92
N ASN A 175 -17.01 5.87 -25.85
CA ASN A 175 -17.88 5.91 -27.02
C ASN A 175 -17.77 7.26 -27.77
N GLU A 176 -17.47 8.33 -27.06
CA GLU A 176 -17.22 9.69 -27.60
C GLU A 176 -15.78 9.86 -28.12
N GLY A 177 -14.94 8.83 -28.04
CA GLY A 177 -13.58 8.85 -28.52
C GLY A 177 -12.58 9.56 -27.61
N ALA A 178 -12.87 9.67 -26.31
CA ALA A 178 -11.90 10.19 -25.35
C ALA A 178 -10.63 9.32 -25.34
N ARG A 179 -9.49 9.96 -25.20
CA ARG A 179 -8.18 9.28 -25.15
C ARG A 179 -8.12 8.38 -23.90
N ARG A 180 -7.59 7.18 -24.09
CA ARG A 180 -7.40 6.23 -22.98
C ARG A 180 -6.44 6.76 -21.91
N GLU A 181 -5.47 7.56 -22.32
CA GLU A 181 -4.51 8.24 -21.46
C GLU A 181 -5.22 9.19 -20.48
N ASP A 182 -6.13 9.99 -20.98
CA ASP A 182 -6.90 10.94 -20.18
C ASP A 182 -7.85 10.21 -19.21
N ILE A 183 -8.46 9.12 -19.67
CA ILE A 183 -9.30 8.27 -18.81
C ILE A 183 -8.47 7.65 -17.71
N ALA A 184 -7.28 7.13 -18.00
CA ALA A 184 -6.38 6.52 -17.02
C ALA A 184 -5.97 7.51 -15.91
N ALA A 185 -5.57 8.73 -16.28
CA ALA A 185 -5.25 9.78 -15.33
C ALA A 185 -6.48 10.23 -14.52
N SER A 186 -7.66 10.24 -15.15
CA SER A 186 -8.94 10.58 -14.50
C SER A 186 -9.33 9.53 -13.45
N VAL A 187 -9.07 8.26 -13.71
CA VAL A 187 -9.23 7.15 -12.72
C VAL A 187 -8.33 7.38 -11.51
N PHE A 188 -7.07 7.72 -11.71
CA PHE A 188 -6.17 8.04 -10.60
C PHE A 188 -6.63 9.28 -9.82
N GLN A 189 -7.11 10.31 -10.52
CA GLN A 189 -7.72 11.47 -9.86
C GLN A 189 -8.95 11.08 -9.03
N ALA A 190 -9.78 10.16 -9.52
CA ALA A 190 -10.92 9.66 -8.77
C ALA A 190 -10.49 8.93 -7.48
N VAL A 191 -9.43 8.12 -7.53
CA VAL A 191 -8.83 7.47 -6.35
C VAL A 191 -8.37 8.51 -5.33
N VAL A 192 -7.65 9.55 -5.78
CA VAL A 192 -7.19 10.65 -4.92
C VAL A 192 -8.37 11.36 -4.25
N ASN A 193 -9.38 11.74 -5.04
CA ASN A 193 -10.57 12.42 -4.55
C ASN A 193 -11.31 11.59 -3.50
N GLN A 194 -11.45 10.27 -3.73
CA GLN A 194 -12.08 9.34 -2.78
C GLN A 194 -11.30 9.26 -1.47
N THR A 195 -9.98 9.16 -1.55
CA THR A 195 -9.13 9.09 -0.36
C THR A 195 -9.23 10.39 0.45
N ILE A 196 -9.12 11.54 -0.20
CA ILE A 196 -9.19 12.84 0.49
C ILE A 196 -10.60 13.09 1.04
N ALA A 197 -11.64 13.02 0.21
CA ALA A 197 -13.00 13.32 0.64
C ALA A 197 -13.54 12.29 1.62
N GLY A 198 -13.26 10.99 1.38
CA GLY A 198 -13.79 9.90 2.19
C GLY A 198 -13.08 9.70 3.52
N LEU A 199 -11.76 9.90 3.57
CA LEU A 199 -10.97 9.63 4.77
C LEU A 199 -10.55 10.89 5.52
N ALA A 200 -10.14 11.95 4.82
CA ALA A 200 -9.71 13.17 5.51
C ALA A 200 -10.88 13.88 6.21
N ASN A 201 -12.12 13.76 5.66
CA ASN A 201 -13.34 14.28 6.28
C ASN A 201 -13.15 15.67 6.91
N GLY A 202 -12.60 16.62 6.10
CA GLY A 202 -12.36 17.99 6.51
C GLY A 202 -11.06 18.25 7.30
N ARG A 203 -10.37 17.22 7.83
CA ARG A 203 -9.05 17.41 8.42
C ARG A 203 -8.00 17.52 7.30
N PRO A 204 -7.25 18.62 7.22
CA PRO A 204 -6.30 18.81 6.13
C PRO A 204 -5.14 17.80 6.22
N ILE A 205 -4.73 17.27 5.06
CA ILE A 205 -3.49 16.51 4.89
C ILE A 205 -2.40 17.53 4.61
N ARG A 206 -1.53 17.80 5.58
CA ARG A 206 -0.50 18.84 5.54
C ARG A 206 0.78 18.38 6.21
N GLY A 207 1.87 19.09 5.92
CA GLY A 207 3.21 18.78 6.45
C GLY A 207 3.91 17.72 5.62
N ASN A 208 4.76 16.95 6.25
CA ASN A 208 5.50 15.88 5.59
C ASN A 208 4.63 14.63 5.44
N VAL A 209 4.43 14.20 4.21
CA VAL A 209 3.53 13.09 3.86
C VAL A 209 4.32 11.88 3.41
N ALA A 210 4.06 10.74 4.03
CA ALA A 210 4.55 9.44 3.57
C ALA A 210 3.45 8.72 2.78
N PHE A 211 3.79 8.27 1.57
CA PHE A 211 2.93 7.48 0.71
C PHE A 211 3.32 6.02 0.79
N LEU A 212 2.41 5.16 1.27
CA LEU A 212 2.65 3.74 1.52
C LEU A 212 1.64 2.85 0.79
N GLY A 213 1.93 1.56 0.76
CA GLY A 213 1.09 0.56 0.12
C GLY A 213 1.44 0.31 -1.35
N GLY A 214 0.95 -0.82 -1.89
CA GLY A 214 1.28 -1.27 -3.24
C GLY A 214 0.96 -0.26 -4.33
N PRO A 215 -0.29 0.25 -4.42
CA PRO A 215 -0.66 1.24 -5.43
C PRO A 215 0.24 2.48 -5.43
N LEU A 216 0.54 3.06 -4.27
CA LEU A 216 1.39 4.26 -4.18
C LEU A 216 2.88 3.96 -4.39
N THR A 217 3.28 2.69 -4.24
CA THR A 217 4.64 2.23 -4.50
C THR A 217 4.90 2.02 -5.99
N PHE A 218 3.98 1.32 -6.66
CA PHE A 218 4.20 0.83 -8.03
C PHE A 218 3.57 1.72 -9.12
N LEU A 219 2.72 2.70 -8.74
CA LEU A 219 2.04 3.59 -9.67
C LEU A 219 2.48 5.05 -9.43
N PRO A 220 3.59 5.50 -10.03
CA PRO A 220 4.11 6.86 -9.84
C PRO A 220 3.14 7.94 -10.29
N GLU A 221 2.33 7.72 -11.35
CA GLU A 221 1.35 8.70 -11.81
C GLU A 221 0.20 8.87 -10.80
N LEU A 222 -0.19 7.80 -10.09
CA LEU A 222 -1.14 7.92 -8.99
C LEU A 222 -0.58 8.78 -7.85
N ARG A 223 0.68 8.54 -7.46
CA ARG A 223 1.34 9.34 -6.42
C ARG A 223 1.48 10.80 -6.84
N LYS A 224 1.83 11.07 -8.10
CA LYS A 224 1.88 12.41 -8.67
C LYS A 224 0.53 13.13 -8.55
N ARG A 225 -0.58 12.44 -8.83
CA ARG A 225 -1.92 13.01 -8.64
C ARG A 225 -2.21 13.41 -7.19
N PHE A 226 -1.75 12.60 -6.20
CA PHE A 226 -1.83 13.01 -4.79
C PHE A 226 -1.03 14.28 -4.50
N ILE A 227 0.23 14.33 -4.94
CA ILE A 227 1.14 15.47 -4.73
C ILE A 227 0.51 16.74 -5.29
N GLU A 228 0.02 16.70 -6.54
CA GLU A 228 -0.60 17.84 -7.20
C GLU A 228 -1.90 18.27 -6.52
N THR A 229 -2.78 17.33 -6.16
CA THR A 229 -4.08 17.63 -5.54
C THR A 229 -3.93 18.17 -4.11
N LEU A 230 -2.94 17.70 -3.37
CA LEU A 230 -2.63 18.17 -2.02
C LEU A 230 -1.71 19.39 -2.01
N HIS A 231 -1.23 19.83 -3.17
CA HIS A 231 -0.27 20.95 -3.34
C HIS A 231 0.98 20.77 -2.48
N LEU A 232 1.50 19.51 -2.43
CA LEU A 232 2.70 19.21 -1.67
C LEU A 232 3.93 19.68 -2.45
N LYS A 233 4.91 20.23 -1.71
CA LYS A 233 6.23 20.52 -2.25
C LYS A 233 7.11 19.28 -2.23
N ASP A 234 8.11 19.22 -3.08
CA ASP A 234 9.03 18.07 -3.18
C ASP A 234 9.66 17.71 -1.82
N GLU A 235 10.02 18.72 -1.02
CA GLU A 235 10.58 18.55 0.33
C GLU A 235 9.60 17.94 1.36
N GLN A 236 8.29 18.01 1.10
CA GLN A 236 7.23 17.46 1.95
C GLN A 236 6.86 16.02 1.58
N VAL A 237 7.31 15.58 0.42
CA VAL A 237 7.11 14.21 -0.06
C VAL A 237 8.35 13.41 0.30
N MET A 238 8.24 12.55 1.30
CA MET A 238 9.38 11.70 1.63
C MET A 238 9.67 10.74 0.48
N PRO A 239 10.91 10.74 -0.02
CA PRO A 239 11.29 9.89 -1.14
C PRO A 239 11.11 8.42 -0.75
N TYR A 240 10.15 7.78 -1.39
CA TYR A 240 9.91 6.36 -1.24
C TYR A 240 10.92 5.60 -2.10
N SER A 241 12.00 5.14 -1.49
CA SER A 241 12.91 4.22 -2.15
C SER A 241 12.34 2.81 -2.08
N LEU A 242 11.95 2.25 -3.22
CA LEU A 242 11.55 0.85 -3.38
C LEU A 242 12.55 -0.15 -2.76
N THR A 243 13.79 0.29 -2.58
CA THR A 243 14.89 -0.56 -2.11
C THR A 243 15.05 -0.59 -0.61
N SER A 244 14.56 0.39 0.14
CA SER A 244 14.80 0.44 1.58
C SER A 244 13.56 0.67 2.44
N THR A 245 12.70 1.66 2.12
CA THR A 245 11.75 2.19 3.09
C THR A 245 10.46 1.37 3.20
N GLY A 246 9.84 0.95 2.11
CA GLY A 246 8.58 0.19 2.18
C GLY A 246 8.76 -1.22 2.75
N TRP A 247 9.89 -1.84 2.46
CA TRP A 247 10.27 -3.14 3.00
C TRP A 247 10.90 -3.02 4.39
N THR A 248 11.65 -1.95 4.62
CA THR A 248 12.26 -1.64 5.94
C THR A 248 11.18 -1.23 6.93
N THR A 249 10.19 -0.44 6.49
CA THR A 249 9.02 -0.07 7.29
C THR A 249 8.33 -1.31 7.83
N PHE A 250 8.17 -2.30 6.97
CA PHE A 250 7.57 -3.58 7.31
C PHE A 250 8.44 -4.41 8.26
N ALA A 251 9.75 -4.49 8.02
CA ALA A 251 10.64 -5.33 8.79
C ALA A 251 11.02 -4.74 10.17
N ILE A 252 11.14 -3.41 10.28
CA ILE A 252 11.55 -2.75 11.52
C ILE A 252 10.46 -2.81 12.58
N SER A 253 9.20 -2.67 12.19
CA SER A 253 8.07 -2.82 13.13
C SER A 253 8.00 -4.20 13.77
N TYR A 254 8.60 -5.21 13.12
CA TYR A 254 8.67 -6.59 13.62
C TYR A 254 9.96 -6.89 14.37
N ALA A 255 10.98 -6.08 14.19
CA ALA A 255 12.29 -6.26 14.83
C ALA A 255 12.39 -5.60 16.21
N SER A 256 11.46 -4.72 16.58
CA SER A 256 11.50 -4.02 17.86
C SER A 256 11.19 -4.98 19.03
N PRO A 257 12.08 -5.12 20.04
CA PRO A 257 11.85 -5.99 21.20
C PRO A 257 10.89 -5.38 22.24
N ARG A 258 10.29 -4.24 22.00
CA ARG A 258 9.52 -3.50 23.00
C ARG A 258 8.14 -3.11 22.48
N MET A 259 7.19 -4.04 22.56
CA MET A 259 5.82 -3.68 22.88
C MET A 259 5.44 -4.40 24.16
N PRO A 260 5.06 -3.67 25.22
CA PRO A 260 4.36 -4.28 26.34
C PRO A 260 3.02 -4.79 25.82
N VAL A 261 2.66 -5.97 26.28
CA VAL A 261 1.36 -6.62 26.11
C VAL A 261 0.28 -5.74 26.69
#